data_29bd55bcc2afae718139daf814f19987
#
_entry.id   29bd55bcc2afae718139daf814f19987
#
_cell.length_a   1.000
_cell.length_b   1.000
_cell.length_c   1.000
_cell.angle_alpha   90.00
_cell.angle_beta   90.00
_cell.angle_gamma   90.00
#
_symmetry.space_group_name_H-M   'P 1'
#
loop_
_entity.id
_entity.type
_entity.pdbx_description
1 polymer ?
#
loop_
_entity_poly.entity_id
_entity_poly.type
_entity_poly.pdbx_seq_one_letter_code
_entity_poly.pdbx_strand_id
1 'polypeptide(L)'
;MDRQWHPETFAEAVDLLFQVLDEETLEIFAGRTAEELKFYHATAGELIKIHYRLAGGNPSLLHECRKISGKPDLDGEQAAIYILETFWARLQMGKG
;
A
#
# COMPACT_ATOMS: atom_id res chain seq x y z
N MET A 1 19.46 3.71 17.79
CA MET A 1 18.80 4.40 17.29
C MET A 1 17.61 4.01 16.85
N ASP A 2 16.69 4.25 17.26
CA ASP A 2 15.54 3.83 16.85
C ASP A 2 14.85 4.53 16.00
N ARG A 3 15.18 4.67 14.84
CA ARG A 3 14.55 5.25 13.87
C ARG A 3 13.62 4.36 13.29
N GLN A 4 12.35 4.48 13.35
CA GLN A 4 11.44 3.72 12.66
C GLN A 4 11.41 4.18 11.26
N TRP A 5 11.96 3.43 10.37
CA TRP A 5 11.95 3.75 8.94
C TRP A 5 10.59 3.50 8.34
N HIS A 6 10.15 4.40 7.51
CA HIS A 6 8.93 4.21 6.74
C HIS A 6 9.16 4.76 5.33
N PRO A 7 8.46 4.22 4.33
CA PRO A 7 8.68 4.68 2.95
C PRO A 7 8.18 6.11 2.78
N GLU A 8 8.90 6.88 1.98
CA GLU A 8 8.52 8.25 1.73
C GLU A 8 8.07 8.46 0.30
N THR A 9 8.26 7.49 -0.58
CA THR A 9 7.79 7.58 -1.95
C THR A 9 6.81 6.46 -2.21
N PHE A 10 5.96 6.66 -3.21
CA PHE A 10 4.95 5.67 -3.55
C PHE A 10 5.62 4.36 -4.01
N ALA A 11 6.68 4.47 -4.81
CA ALA A 11 7.40 3.29 -5.28
C ALA A 11 7.96 2.48 -4.13
N GLU A 12 8.56 3.15 -3.15
CA GLU A 12 9.10 2.47 -1.98
C GLU A 12 8.00 1.81 -1.17
N ALA A 13 6.85 2.46 -1.08
CA ALA A 13 5.73 1.93 -0.31
C ALA A 13 5.23 0.62 -0.91
N VAL A 14 5.11 0.56 -2.22
CA VAL A 14 4.65 -0.66 -2.89
C VAL A 14 5.74 -1.73 -2.82
N ASP A 15 7.01 -1.36 -3.07
CA ASP A 15 8.11 -2.31 -3.04
C ASP A 15 8.28 -2.94 -1.66
N LEU A 16 8.03 -2.19 -0.61
CA LEU A 16 8.18 -2.69 0.74
C LEU A 16 7.22 -3.84 1.00
N LEU A 17 6.02 -3.78 0.44
CA LEU A 17 5.07 -4.87 0.60
C LEU A 17 5.60 -6.17 0.00
N PHE A 18 6.30 -6.08 -1.13
CA PHE A 18 6.90 -7.26 -1.72
C PHE A 18 8.04 -7.82 -0.87
N GLN A 19 8.69 -6.97 -0.09
CA GLN A 19 9.80 -7.40 0.73
C GLN A 19 9.38 -7.99 2.07
N VAL A 20 8.34 -7.45 2.68
CA VAL A 20 7.93 -7.89 4.01
C VAL A 20 6.93 -9.03 4.01
N LEU A 21 6.19 -9.22 2.94
CA LEU A 21 5.23 -10.31 2.87
C LEU A 21 5.92 -11.57 2.35
N ASP A 22 5.57 -12.71 2.94
CA ASP A 22 6.22 -13.96 2.52
C ASP A 22 5.58 -14.45 1.22
N GLU A 23 6.19 -15.46 0.60
CA GLU A 23 5.75 -15.96 -0.66
C GLU A 23 4.34 -16.48 -0.60
N GLU A 24 3.97 -17.12 0.46
CA GLU A 24 2.65 -17.68 0.62
C GLU A 24 1.59 -16.58 0.62
N THR A 25 1.84 -15.51 1.36
CA THR A 25 0.91 -14.39 1.42
C THR A 25 0.82 -13.71 0.04
N LEU A 26 1.95 -13.56 -0.65
CA LEU A 26 1.94 -12.98 -1.97
C LEU A 26 1.09 -13.81 -2.93
N GLU A 27 1.17 -15.13 -2.84
CA GLU A 27 0.38 -16.01 -3.68
C GLU A 27 -1.10 -15.90 -3.38
N ILE A 28 -1.46 -15.75 -2.12
CA ILE A 28 -2.85 -15.59 -1.73
C ILE A 28 -3.42 -14.32 -2.34
N PHE A 29 -2.71 -13.21 -2.23
CA PHE A 29 -3.17 -11.96 -2.81
C PHE A 29 -3.20 -12.01 -4.33
N ALA A 30 -2.23 -12.67 -4.94
CA ALA A 30 -2.19 -12.81 -6.39
C ALA A 30 -3.40 -13.57 -6.93
N GLY A 31 -3.96 -14.47 -6.13
CA GLY A 31 -5.12 -15.24 -6.55
C GLY A 31 -6.45 -14.56 -6.30
N ARG A 32 -6.46 -13.36 -5.69
CA ARG A 32 -7.72 -12.68 -5.40
C ARG A 32 -8.17 -11.83 -6.59
N THR A 33 -9.47 -11.67 -6.72
CA THR A 33 -10.01 -10.78 -7.76
C THR A 33 -10.06 -9.37 -7.21
N ALA A 34 -10.28 -8.40 -8.08
CA ALA A 34 -10.41 -7.01 -7.67
C ALA A 34 -11.54 -6.84 -6.66
N GLU A 35 -12.63 -7.64 -6.83
CA GLU A 35 -13.70 -7.54 -5.91
C GLU A 35 -13.37 -8.12 -4.58
N GLU A 36 -12.65 -9.22 -4.52
CA GLU A 36 -12.22 -9.82 -3.28
C GLU A 36 -11.22 -8.92 -2.54
N LEU A 37 -10.45 -8.14 -3.28
CA LEU A 37 -9.50 -7.24 -2.68
C LEU A 37 -10.18 -6.23 -1.76
N LYS A 38 -11.42 -5.88 -2.07
CA LYS A 38 -12.15 -4.91 -1.25
C LYS A 38 -12.34 -5.39 0.17
N PHE A 39 -12.37 -6.70 0.38
CA PHE A 39 -12.51 -7.23 1.72
C PHE A 39 -11.27 -6.96 2.56
N TYR A 40 -10.15 -6.66 1.92
CA TYR A 40 -8.91 -6.41 2.62
C TYR A 40 -8.67 -4.92 2.86
N HIS A 41 -9.54 -4.05 2.35
CA HIS A 41 -9.37 -2.61 2.54
C HIS A 41 -9.41 -2.23 4.01
N ALA A 42 -10.29 -2.85 4.79
CA ALA A 42 -10.42 -2.52 6.20
C ALA A 42 -9.31 -3.14 7.05
N THR A 43 -8.73 -4.25 6.60
CA THR A 43 -7.69 -4.92 7.39
C THR A 43 -6.30 -4.57 6.88
N ALA A 44 -5.96 -4.99 5.68
CA ALA A 44 -4.63 -4.71 5.14
C ALA A 44 -4.43 -3.22 4.92
N GLY A 45 -5.46 -2.51 4.48
CA GLY A 45 -5.38 -1.07 4.31
C GLY A 45 -5.11 -0.36 5.62
N GLU A 46 -5.75 -0.82 6.68
CA GLU A 46 -5.54 -0.23 8.00
C GLU A 46 -4.10 -0.46 8.48
N LEU A 47 -3.57 -1.66 8.24
CA LEU A 47 -2.20 -1.96 8.62
C LEU A 47 -1.20 -1.09 7.85
N ILE A 48 -1.45 -0.89 6.57
CA ILE A 48 -0.59 -0.03 5.75
C ILE A 48 -0.64 1.40 6.29
N LYS A 49 -1.86 1.88 6.60
CA LYS A 49 -2.03 3.23 7.10
C LYS A 49 -1.21 3.44 8.38
N ILE A 50 -1.26 2.47 9.28
CA ILE A 50 -0.58 2.56 10.56
C ILE A 50 0.93 2.43 10.39
N HIS A 51 1.38 1.40 9.69
CA HIS A 51 2.81 1.14 9.57
C HIS A 51 3.53 2.16 8.71
N TYR A 52 2.84 2.73 7.73
CA TYR A 52 3.46 3.74 6.88
C TYR A 52 3.17 5.17 7.39
N ARG A 53 2.50 5.27 8.53
CA ARG A 53 2.19 6.54 9.19
C ARG A 53 1.42 7.51 8.30
N LEU A 54 0.51 6.97 7.52
CA LEU A 54 -0.25 7.80 6.60
C LEU A 54 -1.29 8.68 7.30
N ALA A 55 -1.69 8.31 8.52
CA ALA A 55 -2.64 9.12 9.26
C ALA A 55 -1.96 10.30 9.96
N GLY A 56 -0.65 10.33 9.97
CA GLY A 56 0.12 11.41 10.57
C GLY A 56 1.55 10.95 10.73
N GLY A 57 2.51 11.79 10.47
CA GLY A 57 3.91 11.44 10.61
C GLY A 57 4.61 11.11 9.31
N ASN A 58 3.89 11.07 8.19
CA ASN A 58 4.53 10.78 6.91
C ASN A 58 3.90 11.62 5.79
N PRO A 59 4.03 12.94 5.87
CA PRO A 59 3.43 13.82 4.86
C PRO A 59 4.02 13.61 3.47
N SER A 60 5.27 13.17 3.38
CA SER A 60 5.92 12.94 2.08
C SER A 60 5.20 11.86 1.30
N LEU A 61 4.90 10.74 1.94
CA LEU A 61 4.22 9.64 1.25
C LEU A 61 2.79 10.02 0.90
N LEU A 62 2.11 10.70 1.79
CA LEU A 62 0.74 11.14 1.53
C LEU A 62 0.70 12.08 0.33
N HIS A 63 1.68 13.00 0.26
CA HIS A 63 1.78 13.93 -0.84
C HIS A 63 2.03 13.18 -2.16
N GLU A 64 2.90 12.18 -2.13
CA GLU A 64 3.17 11.36 -3.30
C GLU A 64 1.91 10.64 -3.78
N CYS A 65 1.15 10.08 -2.85
CA CYS A 65 -0.08 9.38 -3.22
C CYS A 65 -1.08 10.33 -3.87
N ARG A 66 -1.19 11.54 -3.35
CA ARG A 66 -2.07 12.55 -3.93
C ARG A 66 -1.62 12.95 -5.33
N LYS A 67 -0.31 13.08 -5.50
CA LYS A 67 0.23 13.49 -6.77
C LYS A 67 0.03 12.41 -7.82
N ILE A 68 0.35 11.16 -7.49
CA ILE A 68 0.26 10.06 -8.44
C ILE A 68 -1.19 9.71 -8.76
N SER A 69 -2.07 9.77 -7.77
CA SER A 69 -3.47 9.43 -8.00
C SER A 69 -4.24 10.56 -8.66
N GLY A 70 -3.70 11.78 -8.62
CA GLY A 70 -4.39 12.94 -9.15
C GLY A 70 -5.52 13.41 -8.25
N LYS A 71 -5.54 12.95 -6.98
CA LYS A 71 -6.60 13.32 -6.05
C LYS A 71 -6.03 14.14 -4.90
N PRO A 72 -6.11 15.46 -4.96
CA PRO A 72 -5.50 16.29 -3.92
C PRO A 72 -6.13 16.15 -2.55
N ASP A 73 -7.38 15.61 -2.48
CA ASP A 73 -8.05 15.48 -1.21
C ASP A 73 -7.89 14.09 -0.61
N LEU A 74 -7.07 13.25 -1.19
CA LEU A 74 -6.88 11.89 -0.72
C LEU A 74 -6.37 11.90 0.71
N ASP A 75 -7.01 11.16 1.61
CA ASP A 75 -6.58 11.10 3.00
C ASP A 75 -5.74 9.83 3.25
N GLY A 76 -5.30 9.63 4.48
CA GLY A 76 -4.42 8.51 4.81
C GLY A 76 -5.03 7.15 4.53
N GLU A 77 -6.32 7.00 4.78
CA GLU A 77 -6.99 5.74 4.54
C GLU A 77 -7.08 5.46 3.04
N GLN A 78 -7.44 6.47 2.27
CA GLN A 78 -7.50 6.32 0.82
C GLN A 78 -6.13 6.08 0.23
N ALA A 79 -5.10 6.70 0.79
CA ALA A 79 -3.73 6.49 0.33
C ALA A 79 -3.31 5.04 0.57
N ALA A 80 -3.66 4.48 1.72
CA ALA A 80 -3.33 3.10 2.04
C ALA A 80 -4.02 2.14 1.08
N ILE A 81 -5.28 2.40 0.76
CA ILE A 81 -6.03 1.58 -0.19
C ILE A 81 -5.39 1.67 -1.58
N TYR A 82 -4.97 2.85 -1.97
CA TYR A 82 -4.36 3.06 -3.26
C TYR A 82 -3.05 2.28 -3.37
N ILE A 83 -2.26 2.27 -2.29
CA ILE A 83 -1.03 1.50 -2.25
C ILE A 83 -1.35 0.00 -2.36
N LEU A 84 -2.36 -0.46 -1.63
CA LEU A 84 -2.74 -1.86 -1.66
C LEU A 84 -3.21 -2.28 -3.04
N GLU A 85 -4.00 -1.46 -3.70
CA GLU A 85 -4.50 -1.77 -5.03
C GLU A 85 -3.39 -1.80 -6.07
N THR A 86 -2.42 -0.89 -5.94
CA THR A 86 -1.28 -0.87 -6.84
C THR A 86 -0.40 -2.10 -6.64
N PHE A 87 -0.21 -2.49 -5.38
CA PHE A 87 0.53 -3.68 -5.04
C PHE A 87 -0.13 -4.92 -5.68
N TRP A 88 -1.46 -5.03 -5.53
CA TRP A 88 -2.19 -6.15 -6.11
C TRP A 88 -2.08 -6.15 -7.64
N ALA A 89 -2.19 -4.98 -8.26
CA ALA A 89 -2.07 -4.88 -9.71
C ALA A 89 -0.70 -5.36 -10.20
N ARG A 90 0.35 -5.05 -9.46
CA ARG A 90 1.68 -5.51 -9.82
C ARG A 90 1.82 -7.02 -9.67
N LEU A 91 1.16 -7.58 -8.65
CA LEU A 91 1.15 -9.02 -8.49
C LEU A 91 0.48 -9.70 -9.69
N GLN A 92 -0.59 -9.09 -10.21
CA GLN A 92 -1.26 -9.64 -11.37
C GLN A 92 -0.37 -9.61 -12.60
N MET A 93 0.40 -8.53 -12.77
CA MET A 93 1.30 -8.42 -13.89
C MET A 93 2.41 -9.45 -13.81
N GLY A 94 2.86 -9.77 -12.62
CA GLY A 94 3.93 -10.73 -12.45
C GLY A 94 3.51 -12.17 -12.61
N LYS A 95 2.20 -12.43 -12.67
CA LYS A 95 1.74 -13.79 -12.79
C LYS A 95 2.02 -14.35 -14.17
N GLY A 96 2.23 -13.55 -15.08
CA GLY A 96 2.63 -13.91 -16.41
C GLY A 96 1.93 -14.96 -17.12
#